data_33775906276b370f1ed9c3b51bd2a73c
#
_entry.id   33775906276b370f1ed9c3b51bd2a73c
#
_cell.length_a   1.000
_cell.length_b   1.000
_cell.length_c   1.000
_cell.angle_alpha   90.00
_cell.angle_beta   90.00
_cell.angle_gamma   90.00
#
_symmetry.space_group_name_H-M   'P 1'
#
loop_
_entity.id
_entity.type
_entity.pdbx_description
1 polymer ?
#
loop_
_entity_poly.entity_id
_entity_poly.type
_entity_poly.pdbx_seq_one_letter_code
_entity_poly.pdbx_strand_id
1 'polypeptide(L)'
;EDTLTIAPKHTLPTINVPEVVIPGPKPLFPEIYFSVYANQDVETVPPTSDIASCLLRDALIDTINVLDFNRNATARFLIDLDCYFSPGTFVKRATPFDRLKDVEGDRSTWKPEDVAVDAVFSQLFQLPTPEHKLIYYHSVLTESCKIAPAAIAPSLGRAIRYLYRNIDLMDLELSYRFMDWFAHHLSNFGFTWKWTEWIDDVELPSLHPRKSFIQGALDKEIRLSFAQRIKGTLPG
;
A
#
# COMPACT_ATOMS: atom_id res chain seq x y z
N GLU A 1 -3.29 8.84 45.98
CA GLU A 1 -4.01 9.76 45.03
C GLU A 1 -3.13 10.97 44.67
N ASP A 2 -2.30 11.46 45.57
CA ASP A 2 -1.45 12.64 45.34
C ASP A 2 -0.25 12.38 44.38
N THR A 3 0.02 11.13 44.02
CA THR A 3 1.08 10.77 43.10
C THR A 3 0.65 10.83 41.62
N LEU A 4 -0.62 11.05 41.34
CA LEU A 4 -1.19 11.23 39.99
C LEU A 4 -1.44 12.70 39.67
N THR A 5 -0.57 13.59 40.13
CA THR A 5 -0.64 15.00 39.74
C THR A 5 -0.45 15.09 38.21
N ILE A 6 -1.52 15.46 37.54
CA ILE A 6 -1.46 15.71 36.07
C ILE A 6 -0.47 16.85 35.85
N ALA A 7 0.59 16.56 35.13
CA ALA A 7 1.54 17.60 34.72
C ALA A 7 0.80 18.77 34.07
N PRO A 8 1.21 20.02 34.29
CA PRO A 8 0.56 21.18 33.69
C PRO A 8 0.56 21.01 32.19
N LYS A 9 -0.62 21.18 31.58
CA LYS A 9 -0.76 21.10 30.13
C LYS A 9 0.11 22.16 29.47
N HIS A 10 0.90 21.75 28.47
CA HIS A 10 1.64 22.72 27.69
C HIS A 10 0.67 23.58 26.87
N THR A 11 0.85 24.89 26.95
CA THR A 11 0.12 25.82 26.10
C THR A 11 0.85 25.87 24.76
N LEU A 12 0.20 25.39 23.71
CA LEU A 12 0.75 25.53 22.36
C LEU A 12 0.64 26.98 21.89
N PRO A 13 1.66 27.54 21.21
CA PRO A 13 1.56 28.86 20.60
C PRO A 13 0.47 28.85 19.54
N THR A 14 -0.18 29.99 19.36
CA THR A 14 -1.12 30.17 18.25
C THR A 14 -0.37 30.05 16.91
N ILE A 15 -0.78 29.07 16.10
CA ILE A 15 -0.24 28.90 14.76
C ILE A 15 -1.18 29.63 13.80
N ASN A 16 -0.71 30.69 13.16
CA ASN A 16 -1.44 31.37 12.11
C ASN A 16 -1.13 30.70 10.78
N VAL A 17 -2.10 29.98 10.26
CA VAL A 17 -1.99 29.42 8.89
C VAL A 17 -2.45 30.48 7.90
N PRO A 18 -1.66 30.87 6.91
CA PRO A 18 -2.09 31.83 5.90
C PRO A 18 -3.27 31.26 5.09
N GLU A 19 -4.19 32.13 4.67
CA GLU A 19 -5.36 31.73 3.85
C GLU A 19 -4.95 31.08 2.52
N VAL A 20 -3.82 31.49 1.97
CA VAL A 20 -3.27 30.93 0.74
C VAL A 20 -1.86 30.44 1.02
N VAL A 21 -1.66 29.13 0.87
CA VAL A 21 -0.34 28.52 0.93
C VAL A 21 0.15 28.34 -0.51
N ILE A 22 1.09 29.19 -0.91
CA ILE A 22 1.72 29.09 -2.22
C ILE A 22 2.91 28.15 -2.09
N PRO A 23 2.91 26.97 -2.76
CA PRO A 23 4.08 26.12 -2.77
C PRO A 23 5.26 26.88 -3.38
N GLY A 24 6.37 26.88 -2.68
CA GLY A 24 7.64 27.42 -3.19
C GLY A 24 8.21 26.53 -4.31
N PRO A 25 9.47 26.76 -4.72
CA PRO A 25 10.14 25.95 -5.73
C PRO A 25 10.36 24.48 -5.29
N LYS A 26 10.12 24.18 -4.02
CA LYS A 26 10.10 22.81 -3.49
C LYS A 26 8.67 22.47 -3.07
N PRO A 27 8.20 21.24 -3.30
CA PRO A 27 6.89 20.82 -2.83
C PRO A 27 6.80 20.98 -1.31
N LEU A 28 5.63 21.42 -0.82
CA LEU A 28 5.34 21.55 0.61
C LEU A 28 5.40 20.23 1.34
N PHE A 29 5.05 19.15 0.63
CA PHE A 29 5.08 17.80 1.13
C PHE A 29 6.23 17.05 0.48
N PRO A 30 6.91 16.15 1.21
CA PRO A 30 7.98 15.36 0.63
C PRO A 30 7.47 14.58 -0.60
N GLU A 31 8.17 14.68 -1.72
CA GLU A 31 7.92 13.87 -2.94
C GLU A 31 8.11 12.37 -2.70
N ILE A 32 8.58 12.01 -1.51
CA ILE A 32 8.77 10.62 -1.07
C ILE A 32 7.46 9.88 -0.77
N TYR A 33 6.31 10.54 -0.86
CA TYR A 33 5.04 9.84 -0.75
C TYR A 33 4.73 9.10 -2.05
N PHE A 34 5.21 7.88 -2.08
CA PHE A 34 4.86 6.95 -3.13
C PHE A 34 3.46 6.41 -2.90
N SER A 35 2.58 6.52 -3.90
CA SER A 35 1.23 5.97 -3.85
C SER A 35 1.03 4.96 -4.96
N VAL A 36 0.58 3.76 -4.59
CA VAL A 36 0.25 2.69 -5.55
C VAL A 36 -1.13 2.88 -6.20
N TYR A 37 -1.88 3.87 -5.75
CA TYR A 37 -3.19 4.23 -6.28
C TYR A 37 -3.23 5.59 -6.99
N ALA A 38 -2.06 6.16 -7.26
CA ALA A 38 -1.93 7.33 -8.11
C ALA A 38 -2.38 7.02 -9.54
N ASN A 39 -2.87 8.05 -10.23
CA ASN A 39 -3.25 7.97 -11.64
C ASN A 39 -4.35 6.94 -11.98
N GLN A 40 -5.29 6.74 -11.06
CA GLN A 40 -6.50 5.98 -11.33
C GLN A 40 -7.60 6.88 -11.93
N ASP A 41 -8.55 6.27 -12.67
CA ASP A 41 -9.71 6.98 -13.21
C ASP A 41 -10.62 7.56 -12.11
N VAL A 42 -10.63 6.93 -10.93
CA VAL A 42 -11.35 7.37 -9.75
C VAL A 42 -10.37 7.44 -8.58
N GLU A 43 -10.43 8.52 -7.83
CA GLU A 43 -9.63 8.74 -6.64
C GLU A 43 -10.11 7.83 -5.50
N THR A 44 -9.26 6.91 -5.04
CA THR A 44 -9.56 5.98 -3.93
C THR A 44 -8.76 6.27 -2.67
N VAL A 45 -7.76 7.11 -2.79
CA VAL A 45 -6.96 7.67 -1.70
C VAL A 45 -6.85 9.17 -1.92
N PRO A 46 -6.67 9.98 -0.86
CA PRO A 46 -6.48 11.41 -1.06
C PRO A 46 -5.21 11.68 -1.88
N PRO A 47 -5.21 12.72 -2.74
CA PRO A 47 -4.04 13.10 -3.53
C PRO A 47 -2.81 13.34 -2.65
N THR A 48 -1.64 12.93 -3.12
CA THR A 48 -0.38 13.10 -2.36
C THR A 48 -0.01 14.56 -2.11
N SER A 49 -0.59 15.48 -2.86
CA SER A 49 -0.46 16.93 -2.68
C SER A 49 -1.41 17.50 -1.63
N ASP A 50 -2.37 16.72 -1.12
CA ASP A 50 -3.35 17.15 -0.15
C ASP A 50 -2.86 16.87 1.28
N ILE A 51 -3.15 17.80 2.19
CA ILE A 51 -2.87 17.64 3.62
C ILE A 51 -3.60 16.42 4.23
N ALA A 52 -4.77 16.08 3.72
CA ALA A 52 -5.51 14.90 4.15
C ALA A 52 -4.71 13.61 3.92
N SER A 53 -3.99 13.51 2.80
CA SER A 53 -3.09 12.39 2.52
C SER A 53 -1.98 12.29 3.56
N CYS A 54 -1.37 13.41 3.92
CA CYS A 54 -0.32 13.43 4.94
C CYS A 54 -0.84 13.00 6.30
N LEU A 55 -1.97 13.56 6.74
CA LEU A 55 -2.55 13.26 8.06
C LEU A 55 -2.97 11.78 8.18
N LEU A 56 -3.63 11.24 7.18
CA LEU A 56 -4.02 9.84 7.16
C LEU A 56 -2.81 8.92 7.16
N ARG A 57 -1.83 9.23 6.33
CA ARG A 57 -0.61 8.44 6.22
C ARG A 57 0.22 8.47 7.49
N ASP A 58 0.37 9.63 8.12
CA ASP A 58 1.10 9.77 9.38
C ASP A 58 0.44 8.95 10.48
N ALA A 59 -0.88 9.03 10.63
CA ALA A 59 -1.63 8.24 11.61
C ALA A 59 -1.45 6.72 11.39
N LEU A 60 -1.45 6.27 10.13
CA LEU A 60 -1.25 4.87 9.79
C LEU A 60 0.21 4.42 9.99
N ILE A 61 1.17 5.27 9.66
CA ILE A 61 2.59 5.01 9.88
C ILE A 61 2.88 4.89 11.37
N ASP A 62 2.34 5.79 12.19
CA ASP A 62 2.47 5.70 13.65
C ASP A 62 1.88 4.39 14.18
N THR A 63 0.73 3.97 13.68
CA THR A 63 0.12 2.69 14.04
C THR A 63 1.03 1.51 13.66
N ILE A 64 1.57 1.52 12.45
CA ILE A 64 2.49 0.50 11.94
C ILE A 64 3.75 0.43 12.82
N ASN A 65 4.28 1.57 13.21
CA ASN A 65 5.52 1.64 14.00
C ASN A 65 5.30 1.27 15.47
N VAL A 66 4.22 1.71 16.09
CA VAL A 66 3.93 1.44 17.50
C VAL A 66 3.55 -0.03 17.74
N LEU A 67 2.92 -0.68 16.78
CA LEU A 67 2.46 -2.06 16.90
C LEU A 67 3.39 -3.09 16.21
N ASP A 68 4.65 -2.74 15.98
CA ASP A 68 5.62 -3.58 15.28
C ASP A 68 5.85 -4.96 15.91
N PHE A 69 5.60 -5.08 17.21
CA PHE A 69 5.67 -6.34 17.96
C PHE A 69 4.49 -7.30 17.71
N ASN A 70 3.39 -6.83 17.06
CA ASN A 70 2.20 -7.63 16.83
C ASN A 70 1.52 -7.31 15.48
N ARG A 71 1.97 -7.97 14.42
CA ARG A 71 1.42 -7.80 13.06
C ARG A 71 -0.09 -7.99 12.96
N ASN A 72 -0.67 -8.87 13.79
CA ASN A 72 -2.13 -9.09 13.77
C ASN A 72 -2.89 -7.90 14.34
N ALA A 73 -2.37 -7.29 15.40
CA ALA A 73 -2.93 -6.05 15.93
C ALA A 73 -2.82 -4.92 14.92
N THR A 74 -1.64 -4.74 14.31
CA THR A 74 -1.43 -3.77 13.25
C THR A 74 -2.43 -3.96 12.11
N ALA A 75 -2.55 -5.17 11.58
CA ALA A 75 -3.48 -5.48 10.49
C ALA A 75 -4.94 -5.17 10.86
N ARG A 76 -5.38 -5.47 12.08
CA ARG A 76 -6.73 -5.15 12.55
C ARG A 76 -6.99 -3.65 12.60
N PHE A 77 -6.06 -2.88 13.16
CA PHE A 77 -6.19 -1.42 13.20
C PHE A 77 -6.25 -0.82 11.79
N LEU A 78 -5.43 -1.29 10.88
CA LEU A 78 -5.43 -0.82 9.49
C LEU A 78 -6.74 -1.14 8.78
N ILE A 79 -7.30 -2.34 8.98
CA ILE A 79 -8.58 -2.74 8.38
C ILE A 79 -9.74 -1.92 8.96
N ASP A 80 -9.70 -1.62 10.24
CA ASP A 80 -10.75 -0.89 10.94
C ASP A 80 -10.57 0.64 10.88
N LEU A 81 -9.76 1.13 9.94
CA LEU A 81 -9.48 2.55 9.75
C LEU A 81 -10.75 3.41 9.69
N ASP A 82 -11.76 2.95 8.98
CA ASP A 82 -13.03 3.65 8.80
C ASP A 82 -13.78 3.87 10.13
N CYS A 83 -13.51 3.07 11.17
CA CYS A 83 -14.13 3.23 12.48
C CYS A 83 -13.59 4.43 13.27
N TYR A 84 -12.43 4.96 12.89
CA TYR A 84 -11.77 6.07 13.60
C TYR A 84 -12.05 7.45 13.00
N PHE A 85 -12.77 7.51 11.89
CA PHE A 85 -13.08 8.74 11.16
C PHE A 85 -14.59 8.99 11.09
N SER A 86 -14.96 10.23 10.82
CA SER A 86 -16.36 10.63 10.68
C SER A 86 -17.07 9.86 9.57
N PRO A 87 -18.36 9.55 9.72
CA PRO A 87 -19.15 8.98 8.64
C PRO A 87 -19.06 9.82 7.36
N GLY A 88 -18.90 9.16 6.23
CA GLY A 88 -18.75 9.82 4.93
C GLY A 88 -17.31 10.17 4.53
N THR A 89 -16.31 10.00 5.43
CA THR A 89 -14.90 10.14 5.05
C THR A 89 -14.49 9.08 4.02
N PHE A 90 -15.00 7.87 4.17
CA PHE A 90 -14.73 6.76 3.27
C PHE A 90 -16.02 6.17 2.70
N VAL A 91 -15.90 5.51 1.55
CA VAL A 91 -16.95 4.61 1.08
C VAL A 91 -17.01 3.37 1.97
N LYS A 92 -18.13 2.64 1.88
CA LYS A 92 -18.26 1.37 2.60
C LYS A 92 -17.13 0.41 2.21
N ARG A 93 -16.53 -0.24 3.21
CA ARG A 93 -15.48 -1.26 3.03
C ARG A 93 -15.90 -2.31 2.00
N ALA A 94 -14.96 -2.74 1.17
CA ALA A 94 -15.16 -3.69 0.08
C ALA A 94 -16.11 -3.22 -1.03
N THR A 95 -16.38 -1.92 -1.17
CA THR A 95 -17.09 -1.39 -2.33
C THR A 95 -16.28 -1.67 -3.60
N PRO A 96 -16.85 -2.33 -4.63
CA PRO A 96 -16.14 -2.57 -5.88
C PRO A 96 -15.67 -1.28 -6.54
N PHE A 97 -14.45 -1.28 -7.09
CA PHE A 97 -13.86 -0.09 -7.73
C PHE A 97 -14.75 0.50 -8.84
N ASP A 98 -15.34 -0.37 -9.66
CA ASP A 98 -16.18 0.08 -10.78
C ASP A 98 -17.41 0.84 -10.34
N ARG A 99 -17.94 0.52 -9.15
CA ARG A 99 -19.10 1.24 -8.59
C ARG A 99 -18.79 2.65 -8.08
N LEU A 100 -17.52 2.98 -7.91
CA LEU A 100 -17.12 4.32 -7.48
C LEU A 100 -17.34 5.36 -8.58
N LYS A 101 -17.40 4.93 -9.84
CA LYS A 101 -17.71 5.81 -10.97
C LYS A 101 -19.16 6.34 -10.94
N ASP A 102 -20.03 5.62 -10.24
CA ASP A 102 -21.45 5.95 -10.12
C ASP A 102 -21.76 6.82 -8.88
N VAL A 103 -20.72 7.20 -8.13
CA VAL A 103 -20.88 8.06 -6.93
C VAL A 103 -21.16 9.49 -7.40
N GLU A 104 -22.36 9.95 -7.14
CA GLU A 104 -22.81 11.30 -7.52
C GLU A 104 -22.52 12.35 -6.42
N GLY A 105 -22.24 13.58 -6.84
CA GLY A 105 -22.02 14.73 -5.97
C GLY A 105 -20.68 14.71 -5.24
N ASP A 106 -20.58 15.52 -4.17
CA ASP A 106 -19.37 15.70 -3.37
C ASP A 106 -19.12 14.56 -2.37
N ARG A 107 -19.58 13.35 -2.67
CA ARG A 107 -19.34 12.19 -1.79
C ARG A 107 -17.93 11.67 -1.98
N SER A 108 -17.31 11.28 -0.86
CA SER A 108 -16.01 10.65 -0.90
C SER A 108 -16.02 9.34 -1.70
N THR A 109 -14.99 9.13 -2.49
CA THR A 109 -14.68 7.87 -3.19
C THR A 109 -13.51 7.13 -2.55
N TRP A 110 -12.98 7.65 -1.45
CA TRP A 110 -11.84 7.06 -0.77
C TRP A 110 -12.21 5.72 -0.14
N LYS A 111 -11.40 4.72 -0.42
CA LYS A 111 -11.56 3.36 0.10
C LYS A 111 -10.64 3.19 1.31
N PRO A 112 -11.17 2.83 2.48
CA PRO A 112 -10.34 2.66 3.68
C PRO A 112 -9.25 1.60 3.47
N GLU A 113 -9.57 0.51 2.78
CA GLU A 113 -8.60 -0.53 2.45
C GLU A 113 -7.48 -0.06 1.53
N ASP A 114 -7.77 0.82 0.56
CA ASP A 114 -6.75 1.38 -0.31
C ASP A 114 -5.82 2.31 0.45
N VAL A 115 -6.36 3.16 1.33
CA VAL A 115 -5.57 4.05 2.18
C VAL A 115 -4.65 3.25 3.10
N ALA A 116 -5.15 2.17 3.69
CA ALA A 116 -4.37 1.29 4.55
C ALA A 116 -3.24 0.57 3.79
N VAL A 117 -3.55 -0.03 2.65
CA VAL A 117 -2.57 -0.72 1.79
C VAL A 117 -1.51 0.26 1.28
N ASP A 118 -1.93 1.44 0.85
CA ASP A 118 -1.03 2.49 0.36
C ASP A 118 -0.02 2.94 1.42
N ALA A 119 -0.47 3.08 2.67
CA ALA A 119 0.40 3.42 3.79
C ALA A 119 1.48 2.35 4.02
N VAL A 120 1.12 1.06 3.97
CA VAL A 120 2.08 -0.03 4.14
C VAL A 120 3.10 -0.05 2.99
N PHE A 121 2.65 0.11 1.74
CA PHE A 121 3.56 0.19 0.59
C PHE A 121 4.48 1.42 0.65
N SER A 122 3.99 2.55 1.12
CA SER A 122 4.82 3.74 1.30
C SER A 122 6.01 3.50 2.22
N GLN A 123 5.83 2.65 3.23
CA GLN A 123 6.90 2.26 4.16
C GLN A 123 7.79 1.15 3.57
N LEU A 124 7.21 0.17 2.90
CA LEU A 124 7.96 -0.89 2.21
C LEU A 124 8.94 -0.31 1.18
N PHE A 125 8.52 0.74 0.49
CA PHE A 125 9.29 1.39 -0.59
C PHE A 125 10.06 2.63 -0.15
N GLN A 126 10.16 2.89 1.15
CA GLN A 126 10.95 4.01 1.65
C GLN A 126 12.45 3.78 1.44
N LEU A 127 13.11 4.72 0.78
CA LEU A 127 14.55 4.73 0.55
C LEU A 127 15.27 5.63 1.57
N PRO A 128 16.51 5.31 1.92
CA PRO A 128 17.29 4.13 1.53
C PRO A 128 16.84 2.85 2.22
N THR A 129 16.31 2.96 3.43
CA THR A 129 15.84 1.83 4.25
C THR A 129 14.55 2.20 4.97
N PRO A 130 13.59 1.28 5.08
CA PRO A 130 12.41 1.47 5.92
C PRO A 130 12.77 1.40 7.41
N GLU A 131 11.86 1.85 8.27
CA GLU A 131 12.00 1.82 9.73
C GLU A 131 12.14 0.38 10.26
N HIS A 132 11.37 -0.55 9.70
CA HIS A 132 11.35 -1.95 10.11
C HIS A 132 11.89 -2.86 9.00
N LYS A 133 12.17 -4.12 9.37
CA LYS A 133 12.52 -5.15 8.40
C LYS A 133 11.41 -5.35 7.37
N LEU A 134 11.75 -5.53 6.11
CA LEU A 134 10.81 -5.70 5.00
C LEU A 134 9.77 -6.80 5.28
N ILE A 135 10.17 -7.88 5.93
CA ILE A 135 9.28 -9.00 6.26
C ILE A 135 8.14 -8.60 7.20
N TYR A 136 8.31 -7.58 8.01
CA TYR A 136 7.24 -7.06 8.85
C TYR A 136 6.08 -6.51 8.00
N TYR A 137 6.40 -5.66 7.02
CA TYR A 137 5.41 -5.11 6.09
C TYR A 137 4.74 -6.20 5.25
N HIS A 138 5.52 -7.18 4.78
CA HIS A 138 4.98 -8.37 4.11
C HIS A 138 3.95 -9.08 4.99
N SER A 139 4.28 -9.27 6.25
CA SER A 139 3.41 -9.95 7.22
C SER A 139 2.14 -9.16 7.51
N VAL A 140 2.22 -7.84 7.62
CA VAL A 140 1.05 -6.98 7.84
C VAL A 140 0.09 -7.06 6.65
N LEU A 141 0.58 -6.99 5.42
CA LEU A 141 -0.26 -7.14 4.21
C LEU A 141 -0.89 -8.54 4.13
N THR A 142 -0.13 -9.58 4.46
CA THR A 142 -0.64 -10.96 4.49
C THR A 142 -1.75 -11.13 5.51
N GLU A 143 -1.55 -10.66 6.75
CA GLU A 143 -2.58 -10.76 7.79
C GLU A 143 -3.81 -9.91 7.46
N SER A 144 -3.62 -8.71 6.91
CA SER A 144 -4.73 -7.88 6.43
C SER A 144 -5.58 -8.60 5.38
N CYS A 145 -4.94 -9.26 4.42
CA CYS A 145 -5.62 -10.02 3.38
C CYS A 145 -6.36 -11.24 3.95
N LYS A 146 -5.81 -11.91 4.97
CA LYS A 146 -6.49 -13.04 5.64
C LYS A 146 -7.70 -12.59 6.46
N ILE A 147 -7.62 -11.45 7.13
CA ILE A 147 -8.71 -10.93 7.98
C ILE A 147 -9.86 -10.40 7.12
N ALA A 148 -9.57 -9.65 6.06
CA ALA A 148 -10.57 -9.00 5.20
C ALA A 148 -10.29 -9.26 3.70
N PRO A 149 -10.37 -10.51 3.23
CA PRO A 149 -10.01 -10.87 1.85
C PRO A 149 -10.86 -10.14 0.80
N ALA A 150 -12.15 -9.94 1.05
CA ALA A 150 -13.05 -9.25 0.12
C ALA A 150 -12.69 -7.78 -0.13
N ALA A 151 -12.07 -7.13 0.85
CA ALA A 151 -11.60 -5.75 0.74
C ALA A 151 -10.15 -5.68 0.23
N ILE A 152 -9.24 -6.40 0.88
CA ILE A 152 -7.80 -6.26 0.69
C ILE A 152 -7.31 -6.94 -0.59
N ALA A 153 -7.83 -8.12 -0.96
CA ALA A 153 -7.32 -8.82 -2.15
C ALA A 153 -7.54 -8.04 -3.46
N PRO A 154 -8.72 -7.44 -3.72
CA PRO A 154 -8.88 -6.57 -4.90
C PRO A 154 -8.00 -5.33 -4.87
N SER A 155 -7.79 -4.74 -3.68
CA SER A 155 -6.92 -3.59 -3.46
C SER A 155 -5.47 -3.94 -3.81
N LEU A 156 -4.95 -5.05 -3.30
CA LEU A 156 -3.61 -5.57 -3.65
C LEU A 156 -3.50 -5.91 -5.13
N GLY A 157 -4.53 -6.48 -5.74
CA GLY A 157 -4.54 -6.78 -7.17
C GLY A 157 -4.36 -5.54 -8.04
N ARG A 158 -5.00 -4.40 -7.68
CA ARG A 158 -4.81 -3.12 -8.38
C ARG A 158 -3.41 -2.55 -8.14
N ALA A 159 -2.91 -2.62 -6.90
CA ALA A 159 -1.56 -2.18 -6.56
C ALA A 159 -0.48 -2.96 -7.33
N ILE A 160 -0.59 -4.28 -7.40
CA ILE A 160 0.33 -5.14 -8.17
C ILE A 160 0.35 -4.74 -9.65
N ARG A 161 -0.82 -4.53 -10.26
CA ARG A 161 -0.89 -4.13 -11.67
C ARG A 161 -0.31 -2.75 -11.91
N TYR A 162 -0.53 -1.82 -10.98
CA TYR A 162 0.09 -0.49 -11.05
C TYR A 162 1.62 -0.57 -10.97
N LEU A 163 2.15 -1.29 -9.99
CA LEU A 163 3.58 -1.47 -9.80
C LEU A 163 4.23 -2.14 -11.02
N TYR A 164 3.62 -3.21 -11.52
CA TYR A 164 4.12 -3.92 -12.68
C TYR A 164 4.15 -3.07 -13.95
N ARG A 165 3.10 -2.28 -14.19
CA ARG A 165 3.05 -1.37 -15.34
C ARG A 165 4.12 -0.29 -15.31
N ASN A 166 4.52 0.14 -14.13
CA ASN A 166 5.50 1.21 -13.92
C ASN A 166 6.90 0.70 -13.56
N ILE A 167 7.14 -0.59 -13.63
CA ILE A 167 8.41 -1.19 -13.18
C ILE A 167 9.62 -0.65 -13.95
N ASP A 168 9.43 -0.24 -15.20
CA ASP A 168 10.47 0.35 -16.04
C ASP A 168 10.96 1.71 -15.52
N LEU A 169 10.13 2.38 -14.73
CA LEU A 169 10.38 3.70 -14.15
C LEU A 169 10.77 3.63 -12.66
N MET A 170 10.73 2.45 -12.08
CA MET A 170 11.06 2.26 -10.66
C MET A 170 12.57 2.19 -10.45
N ASP A 171 13.01 2.72 -9.30
CA ASP A 171 14.34 2.46 -8.78
C ASP A 171 14.58 0.95 -8.69
N LEU A 172 15.81 0.51 -9.00
CA LEU A 172 16.16 -0.92 -9.04
C LEU A 172 15.94 -1.60 -7.68
N GLU A 173 16.29 -0.93 -6.59
CA GLU A 173 16.05 -1.45 -5.24
C GLU A 173 14.55 -1.64 -4.97
N LEU A 174 13.71 -0.69 -5.38
CA LEU A 174 12.27 -0.78 -5.23
C LEU A 174 11.67 -1.89 -6.10
N SER A 175 12.18 -2.08 -7.31
CA SER A 175 11.78 -3.19 -8.18
C SER A 175 12.07 -4.55 -7.54
N TYR A 176 13.23 -4.70 -6.89
CA TYR A 176 13.57 -5.89 -6.12
C TYR A 176 12.67 -6.10 -4.90
N ARG A 177 12.35 -5.04 -4.16
CA ARG A 177 11.43 -5.13 -3.02
C ARG A 177 10.04 -5.54 -3.47
N PHE A 178 9.58 -5.01 -4.59
CA PHE A 178 8.29 -5.39 -5.18
C PHE A 178 8.29 -6.87 -5.58
N MET A 179 9.30 -7.32 -6.33
CA MET A 179 9.44 -8.72 -6.74
C MET A 179 9.48 -9.67 -5.53
N ASP A 180 10.25 -9.32 -4.53
CA ASP A 180 10.41 -10.10 -3.30
C ASP A 180 9.11 -10.21 -2.53
N TRP A 181 8.42 -9.09 -2.34
CA TRP A 181 7.11 -9.08 -1.71
C TRP A 181 6.08 -9.86 -2.52
N PHE A 182 6.02 -9.66 -3.84
CA PHE A 182 5.05 -10.31 -4.72
C PHE A 182 5.14 -11.83 -4.62
N ALA A 183 6.31 -12.40 -4.81
CA ALA A 183 6.52 -13.84 -4.71
C ALA A 183 6.20 -14.38 -3.30
N HIS A 184 6.62 -13.67 -2.25
CA HIS A 184 6.30 -14.02 -0.88
C HIS A 184 4.79 -13.93 -0.60
N HIS A 185 4.11 -12.89 -1.11
CA HIS A 185 2.67 -12.75 -0.99
C HIS A 185 1.95 -13.94 -1.64
N LEU A 186 2.28 -14.28 -2.89
CA LEU A 186 1.68 -15.41 -3.59
C LEU A 186 1.91 -16.74 -2.87
N SER A 187 3.06 -16.93 -2.22
CA SER A 187 3.35 -18.15 -1.45
C SER A 187 2.37 -18.39 -0.29
N ASN A 188 1.81 -17.33 0.26
CA ASN A 188 0.79 -17.41 1.32
C ASN A 188 -0.63 -17.68 0.78
N PHE A 189 -0.84 -17.56 -0.54
CA PHE A 189 -2.14 -17.68 -1.20
C PHE A 189 -2.12 -18.69 -2.37
N GLY A 190 -1.36 -19.76 -2.21
CA GLY A 190 -1.33 -20.88 -3.16
C GLY A 190 -0.65 -20.59 -4.49
N PHE A 191 0.17 -19.54 -4.58
CA PHE A 191 0.86 -19.10 -5.80
C PHE A 191 -0.10 -18.74 -6.94
N THR A 192 -1.29 -18.25 -6.58
CA THR A 192 -2.33 -17.93 -7.56
C THR A 192 -2.16 -16.51 -8.09
N TRP A 193 -1.90 -16.40 -9.38
CA TRP A 193 -1.87 -15.13 -10.11
C TRP A 193 -2.39 -15.35 -11.54
N LYS A 194 -2.95 -14.31 -12.16
CA LYS A 194 -3.42 -14.36 -13.55
C LYS A 194 -2.27 -14.06 -14.51
N TRP A 195 -1.31 -14.97 -14.61
CA TRP A 195 -0.12 -14.85 -15.46
C TRP A 195 -0.40 -14.55 -16.93
N THR A 196 -1.60 -14.90 -17.42
CA THR A 196 -2.02 -14.59 -18.78
C THR A 196 -2.04 -13.09 -19.09
N GLU A 197 -2.15 -12.24 -18.06
CA GLU A 197 -2.09 -10.78 -18.24
C GLU A 197 -0.69 -10.30 -18.67
N TRP A 198 0.35 -11.08 -18.41
CA TRP A 198 1.75 -10.74 -18.65
C TRP A 198 2.44 -11.67 -19.65
N ILE A 199 1.67 -12.49 -20.37
CA ILE A 199 2.24 -13.53 -21.26
C ILE A 199 3.06 -12.93 -22.40
N ASP A 200 2.63 -11.80 -22.93
CA ASP A 200 3.33 -11.12 -24.02
C ASP A 200 4.70 -10.57 -23.59
N ASP A 201 4.85 -10.24 -22.31
CA ASP A 201 6.10 -9.70 -21.76
C ASP A 201 7.20 -10.79 -21.62
N VAL A 202 6.85 -12.07 -21.78
CA VAL A 202 7.82 -13.18 -21.79
C VAL A 202 8.74 -13.14 -23.04
N GLU A 203 8.27 -12.56 -24.13
CA GLU A 203 9.04 -12.40 -25.38
C GLU A 203 10.02 -11.21 -25.33
N LEU A 204 9.93 -10.36 -24.33
CA LEU A 204 10.84 -9.21 -24.16
C LEU A 204 12.29 -9.68 -23.96
N PRO A 205 13.29 -8.83 -24.28
CA PRO A 205 14.69 -9.12 -24.00
C PRO A 205 14.93 -9.44 -22.52
N SER A 206 15.90 -10.32 -22.24
CA SER A 206 16.15 -10.81 -20.88
C SER A 206 16.49 -9.72 -19.85
N LEU A 207 17.03 -8.59 -20.30
CA LEU A 207 17.35 -7.44 -19.43
C LEU A 207 16.20 -6.45 -19.30
N HIS A 208 15.07 -6.69 -19.97
CA HIS A 208 13.90 -5.83 -19.84
C HIS A 208 13.33 -5.95 -18.41
N PRO A 209 13.01 -4.84 -17.72
CA PRO A 209 12.57 -4.86 -16.32
C PRO A 209 11.37 -5.78 -16.05
N ARG A 210 10.37 -5.80 -16.93
CA ARG A 210 9.20 -6.69 -16.80
C ARG A 210 9.57 -8.16 -16.89
N LYS A 211 10.41 -8.54 -17.89
CA LYS A 211 10.87 -9.91 -18.02
C LYS A 211 11.73 -10.33 -16.83
N SER A 212 12.65 -9.48 -16.39
CA SER A 212 13.48 -9.71 -15.21
C SER A 212 12.61 -9.90 -13.96
N PHE A 213 11.54 -9.10 -13.81
CA PHE A 213 10.58 -9.27 -12.73
C PHE A 213 9.89 -10.64 -12.77
N ILE A 214 9.34 -11.03 -13.92
CA ILE A 214 8.66 -12.33 -14.08
C ILE A 214 9.61 -13.47 -13.74
N GLN A 215 10.82 -13.47 -14.30
CA GLN A 215 11.83 -14.51 -14.04
C GLN A 215 12.24 -14.55 -12.56
N GLY A 216 12.54 -13.41 -11.97
CA GLY A 216 12.92 -13.33 -10.56
C GLY A 216 11.82 -13.76 -9.60
N ALA A 217 10.56 -13.39 -9.89
CA ALA A 217 9.41 -13.81 -9.11
C ALA A 217 9.23 -15.33 -9.16
N LEU A 218 9.25 -15.92 -10.36
CA LEU A 218 9.12 -17.37 -10.54
C LEU A 218 10.28 -18.13 -9.90
N ASP A 219 11.51 -17.65 -10.02
CA ASP A 219 12.68 -18.23 -9.35
C ASP A 219 12.52 -18.23 -7.83
N LYS A 220 11.98 -17.15 -7.26
CA LYS A 220 11.71 -17.09 -5.82
C LYS A 220 10.56 -18.01 -5.43
N GLU A 221 9.49 -18.07 -6.20
CA GLU A 221 8.38 -18.99 -5.93
C GLU A 221 8.83 -20.46 -5.93
N ILE A 222 9.71 -20.83 -6.88
CA ILE A 222 10.33 -22.16 -6.93
C ILE A 222 11.13 -22.45 -5.67
N ARG A 223 11.90 -21.47 -5.17
CA ARG A 223 12.66 -21.60 -3.90
C ARG A 223 11.75 -21.68 -2.69
N LEU A 224 10.59 -21.02 -2.71
CA LEU A 224 9.60 -21.07 -1.62
C LEU A 224 8.74 -22.34 -1.66
N SER A 225 8.80 -23.09 -2.77
CA SER A 225 8.03 -24.31 -2.97
C SER A 225 8.88 -25.35 -3.74
N PHE A 226 8.46 -25.69 -4.96
CA PHE A 226 9.21 -26.55 -5.88
C PHE A 226 8.72 -26.35 -7.33
N ALA A 227 9.59 -26.61 -8.30
CA ALA A 227 9.35 -26.30 -9.73
C ALA A 227 8.05 -26.87 -10.29
N GLN A 228 7.73 -28.14 -9.99
CA GLN A 228 6.55 -28.80 -10.53
C GLN A 228 5.24 -28.13 -10.07
N ARG A 229 5.20 -27.66 -8.81
CA ARG A 229 4.03 -26.94 -8.30
C ARG A 229 3.85 -25.61 -9.01
N ILE A 230 4.92 -24.84 -9.15
CA ILE A 230 4.87 -23.52 -9.81
C ILE A 230 4.50 -23.69 -11.29
N LYS A 231 5.08 -24.69 -11.99
CA LYS A 231 4.69 -24.99 -13.36
C LYS A 231 3.19 -25.22 -13.52
N GLY A 232 2.54 -25.85 -12.55
CA GLY A 232 1.09 -26.09 -12.56
C GLY A 232 0.23 -24.81 -12.37
N THR A 233 0.81 -23.67 -12.01
CA THR A 233 0.11 -22.38 -11.87
C THR A 233 0.23 -21.49 -13.09
N LEU A 234 1.09 -21.86 -14.04
CA LEU A 234 1.37 -21.09 -15.24
C LEU A 234 0.42 -21.50 -16.37
N PRO A 235 0.12 -20.56 -17.30
CA PRO A 235 -0.57 -20.90 -18.53
C PRO A 235 0.25 -21.90 -19.35
N GLY A 236 -0.45 -22.77 -20.09
CA GLY A 236 0.17 -23.78 -20.96
C GLY A 236 0.87 -23.19 -22.17
#